data_1799429a13a5301a6db774e5174fc4ec
#
_entry.id   1799429a13a5301a6db774e5174fc4ec
#
_cell.length_a   1.000
_cell.length_b   1.000
_cell.length_c   1.000
_cell.angle_alpha   90.00
_cell.angle_beta   90.00
_cell.angle_gamma   90.00
#
_symmetry.space_group_name_H-M   'P 1'
#
loop_
_entity.id
_entity.type
_entity.pdbx_description
1 polymer ?
#
loop_
_entity_poly.entity_id
_entity_poly.type
_entity_poly.pdbx_seq_one_letter_code
_entity_poly.pdbx_strand_id
1 'polypeptide(L)'
;MDFKNYAMPFSINKDYTKKVAYFSMEFAIDQALKIYSGGLGFLAGSHMRSAYNLKQDLVGIGILWKFGYYDQARNHDQTLNPTWTKKMYSFLEDTGIKFQIDIHDAPVWVKVWYLNPETFKTAPIFLLSTDVPENDHISKTICHRLYDANESTKLAQYILLGKVGAKLLDELNLEREVYHLNEAHGLPAAFYLLRKYNGDVEKVKEKLVFTTHTPEEAGNEKHNVYLCHKMSYFSGFDLNEVKAIEGEDNDMFNHSLCALIMSIVANGVSQLHCVVSNEMCRKYPNICEIKAITNAQDYKYWADKPLYNAREERENEEFDFRKKHLKKRTFRIVADQCGKLFNPHVFTMVWARRFAGYKRADLLLQDKERFARLLENSKYPVQIIFAGKPYPMDYSAISTFNYLVEESKNHKNMAVLTGYELSLSKSLKQGSDVWLNNPRVPREASGTSGIDRKSTRLNSSHIPLS
;
A
#
# COMPACT_ATOMS: atom_id res chain seq x y z
N MET A 1 11.17 -26.16 8.25
CA MET A 1 11.15 -26.18 6.78
C MET A 1 12.58 -26.00 6.27
N ASP A 2 12.99 -26.71 5.22
CA ASP A 2 14.29 -26.44 4.59
C ASP A 2 14.14 -25.26 3.63
N PHE A 3 14.55 -24.07 4.06
CA PHE A 3 14.42 -22.88 3.24
C PHE A 3 15.45 -22.76 2.12
N LYS A 4 16.55 -23.51 2.17
CA LYS A 4 17.56 -23.52 1.08
C LYS A 4 17.06 -24.29 -0.17
N ASN A 5 16.05 -25.15 0.03
CA ASN A 5 15.37 -25.87 -1.03
C ASN A 5 13.87 -25.63 -0.90
N TYR A 6 13.48 -24.36 -0.88
CA TYR A 6 12.10 -23.96 -0.63
C TYR A 6 11.17 -24.50 -1.71
N ALA A 7 10.11 -25.15 -1.27
CA ALA A 7 8.99 -25.58 -2.12
C ALA A 7 7.69 -24.92 -1.65
N MET A 8 6.78 -24.66 -2.58
CA MET A 8 5.47 -24.10 -2.24
C MET A 8 4.74 -25.02 -1.25
N PRO A 9 4.20 -24.49 -0.12
CA PRO A 9 3.62 -25.29 0.96
C PRO A 9 2.22 -25.81 0.65
N PHE A 10 1.78 -25.71 -0.60
CA PHE A 10 0.51 -26.22 -1.11
C PHE A 10 0.66 -26.64 -2.58
N SER A 11 -0.25 -27.53 -3.03
CA SER A 11 -0.30 -27.94 -4.44
C SER A 11 -0.74 -26.78 -5.31
N ILE A 12 0.05 -26.47 -6.34
CA ILE A 12 -0.23 -25.40 -7.28
C ILE A 12 -1.40 -25.80 -8.20
N ASN A 13 -2.32 -24.88 -8.41
CA ASN A 13 -3.38 -25.05 -9.39
C ASN A 13 -2.82 -25.01 -10.82
N LYS A 14 -3.18 -25.99 -11.62
CA LYS A 14 -2.70 -26.12 -13.01
C LYS A 14 -2.95 -24.90 -13.91
N ASP A 15 -3.96 -24.06 -13.56
CA ASP A 15 -4.29 -22.85 -14.30
C ASP A 15 -3.42 -21.64 -13.88
N TYR A 16 -2.63 -21.79 -12.80
CA TYR A 16 -1.83 -20.70 -12.19
C TYR A 16 -0.38 -21.15 -11.90
N THR A 17 0.23 -21.85 -12.84
CA THR A 17 1.57 -22.45 -12.70
C THR A 17 2.72 -21.46 -12.93
N LYS A 18 2.43 -20.26 -13.46
CA LYS A 18 3.44 -19.24 -13.70
C LYS A 18 4.11 -18.86 -12.37
N LYS A 19 5.44 -19.01 -12.33
CA LYS A 19 6.26 -18.76 -11.13
C LYS A 19 6.51 -17.27 -10.93
N VAL A 20 5.85 -16.64 -9.96
CA VAL A 20 5.88 -15.20 -9.72
C VAL A 20 6.55 -14.85 -8.41
N ALA A 21 7.43 -13.85 -8.42
CA ALA A 21 7.85 -13.12 -7.21
C ALA A 21 7.25 -11.71 -7.25
N TYR A 22 6.48 -11.35 -6.22
CA TYR A 22 5.78 -10.08 -6.12
C TYR A 22 6.47 -9.18 -5.09
N PHE A 23 7.06 -8.08 -5.56
CA PHE A 23 7.83 -7.14 -4.76
C PHE A 23 6.96 -5.97 -4.32
N SER A 24 6.85 -5.73 -3.01
CA SER A 24 6.10 -4.59 -2.49
C SER A 24 6.71 -4.03 -1.22
N MET A 25 6.77 -2.69 -1.12
CA MET A 25 7.19 -1.99 0.10
C MET A 25 6.28 -2.26 1.29
N GLU A 26 5.02 -2.59 1.03
CA GLU A 26 4.01 -2.76 2.06
C GLU A 26 3.03 -3.89 1.74
N PHE A 27 2.63 -4.63 2.79
CA PHE A 27 1.63 -5.66 2.73
C PHE A 27 0.64 -5.51 3.88
N ALA A 28 -0.60 -5.13 3.61
CA ALA A 28 -1.67 -5.09 4.60
C ALA A 28 -2.36 -6.46 4.71
N ILE A 29 -1.71 -7.39 5.39
CA ILE A 29 -2.17 -8.76 5.56
C ILE A 29 -3.15 -8.89 6.70
N ASP A 30 -2.75 -8.50 7.90
CA ASP A 30 -3.58 -8.55 9.08
C ASP A 30 -3.32 -7.37 10.00
N GLN A 31 -4.27 -7.07 10.89
CA GLN A 31 -4.12 -6.03 11.90
C GLN A 31 -2.90 -6.27 12.79
N ALA A 32 -2.51 -7.53 13.02
CA ALA A 32 -1.36 -7.89 13.82
C ALA A 32 -0.02 -7.59 13.14
N LEU A 33 0.04 -7.53 11.80
CA LEU A 33 1.27 -7.31 11.02
C LEU A 33 1.33 -5.87 10.47
N LYS A 34 2.07 -5.02 11.15
CA LYS A 34 2.12 -3.57 10.92
C LYS A 34 3.17 -3.16 9.87
N ILE A 35 3.14 -3.76 8.69
CA ILE A 35 4.10 -3.49 7.60
C ILE A 35 3.44 -2.79 6.40
N TYR A 36 2.49 -1.89 6.66
CA TYR A 36 1.75 -1.14 5.64
C TYR A 36 1.39 0.26 6.13
N SER A 37 1.14 1.16 5.18
CA SER A 37 0.69 2.53 5.45
C SER A 37 -0.73 2.78 4.97
N GLY A 38 -1.10 2.27 3.79
CA GLY A 38 -2.38 2.61 3.18
C GLY A 38 -2.76 1.77 1.96
N GLY A 39 -3.24 2.46 0.92
CA GLY A 39 -3.87 1.84 -0.26
C GLY A 39 -3.01 0.83 -1.02
N LEU A 40 -1.70 1.10 -1.17
CA LEU A 40 -0.77 0.20 -1.82
C LEU A 40 -0.69 -1.14 -1.06
N GLY A 41 -0.56 -1.07 0.28
CA GLY A 41 -0.53 -2.24 1.12
C GLY A 41 -1.86 -2.99 1.14
N PHE A 42 -3.00 -2.28 1.11
CA PHE A 42 -4.34 -2.90 1.06
C PHE A 42 -4.52 -3.70 -0.23
N LEU A 43 -4.04 -3.17 -1.35
CA LEU A 43 -4.03 -3.88 -2.62
C LEU A 43 -3.11 -5.10 -2.56
N ALA A 44 -1.85 -4.92 -2.14
CA ALA A 44 -0.89 -6.00 -2.04
C ALA A 44 -1.40 -7.13 -1.13
N GLY A 45 -1.99 -6.81 0.03
CA GLY A 45 -2.61 -7.79 0.93
C GLY A 45 -3.76 -8.56 0.28
N SER A 46 -4.63 -7.88 -0.46
CA SER A 46 -5.72 -8.52 -1.21
C SER A 46 -5.18 -9.43 -2.32
N HIS A 47 -4.13 -8.98 -3.02
CA HIS A 47 -3.47 -9.77 -4.07
C HIS A 47 -2.88 -11.07 -3.50
N MET A 48 -2.17 -10.98 -2.37
CA MET A 48 -1.59 -12.15 -1.69
C MET A 48 -2.66 -13.15 -1.20
N ARG A 49 -3.83 -12.65 -0.73
CA ARG A 49 -4.96 -13.52 -0.36
C ARG A 49 -5.57 -14.21 -1.58
N SER A 50 -5.76 -13.47 -2.67
CA SER A 50 -6.30 -14.03 -3.91
C SER A 50 -5.36 -15.07 -4.49
N ALA A 51 -4.05 -14.83 -4.50
CA ALA A 51 -3.05 -15.79 -4.95
C ALA A 51 -3.10 -17.09 -4.12
N TYR A 52 -3.25 -17.00 -2.80
CA TYR A 52 -3.44 -18.19 -1.94
C TYR A 52 -4.76 -18.93 -2.26
N ASN A 53 -5.86 -18.20 -2.41
CA ASN A 53 -7.16 -18.80 -2.72
C ASN A 53 -7.14 -19.52 -4.10
N LEU A 54 -6.44 -18.98 -5.05
CA LEU A 54 -6.27 -19.55 -6.39
C LEU A 54 -5.18 -20.63 -6.45
N LYS A 55 -4.42 -20.82 -5.37
CA LYS A 55 -3.27 -21.73 -5.32
C LYS A 55 -2.24 -21.41 -6.42
N GLN A 56 -1.98 -20.12 -6.60
CA GLN A 56 -1.02 -19.60 -7.57
C GLN A 56 0.43 -19.85 -7.09
N ASP A 57 1.35 -20.15 -8.00
CA ASP A 57 2.80 -20.21 -7.72
C ASP A 57 3.38 -18.79 -7.58
N LEU A 58 3.01 -18.13 -6.48
CA LEU A 58 3.40 -16.76 -6.17
C LEU A 58 3.96 -16.64 -4.77
N VAL A 59 5.11 -15.96 -4.65
CA VAL A 59 5.72 -15.57 -3.37
C VAL A 59 5.81 -14.04 -3.27
N GLY A 60 5.55 -13.50 -2.10
CA GLY A 60 5.75 -12.07 -1.81
C GLY A 60 7.15 -11.81 -1.27
N ILE A 61 7.73 -10.70 -1.69
CA ILE A 61 9.01 -10.17 -1.18
C ILE A 61 8.74 -8.78 -0.60
N GLY A 62 9.10 -8.57 0.66
CA GLY A 62 8.90 -7.30 1.35
C GLY A 62 9.95 -7.03 2.41
N ILE A 63 9.75 -5.98 3.18
CA ILE A 63 10.64 -5.56 4.26
C ILE A 63 9.92 -5.70 5.60
N LEU A 64 10.62 -6.25 6.59
CA LEU A 64 10.13 -6.30 7.98
C LEU A 64 10.45 -4.98 8.67
N TRP A 65 9.48 -4.08 8.69
CA TRP A 65 9.62 -2.75 9.28
C TRP A 65 9.62 -2.81 10.80
N LYS A 66 10.72 -2.40 11.45
CA LYS A 66 10.89 -2.44 12.91
C LYS A 66 9.83 -1.60 13.66
N PHE A 67 9.52 -0.42 13.12
CA PHE A 67 8.52 0.49 13.70
C PHE A 67 7.25 0.60 12.84
N GLY A 68 7.17 -0.13 11.74
CA GLY A 68 6.06 -0.03 10.79
C GLY A 68 6.03 1.33 10.09
N TYR A 69 4.80 1.85 9.84
CA TYR A 69 4.61 3.22 9.34
C TYR A 69 4.70 4.20 10.53
N TYR A 70 3.60 4.47 11.20
CA TYR A 70 3.60 5.14 12.50
C TYR A 70 2.27 4.82 13.22
N ASP A 71 2.26 4.98 14.53
CA ASP A 71 1.04 4.86 15.33
C ASP A 71 0.42 6.24 15.53
N GLN A 72 -0.91 6.35 15.37
CA GLN A 72 -1.62 7.61 15.58
C GLN A 72 -2.02 7.74 17.05
N ALA A 73 -1.26 8.49 17.83
CA ALA A 73 -1.65 8.96 19.15
C ALA A 73 -2.30 10.35 19.08
N ARG A 74 -2.85 10.82 20.18
CA ARG A 74 -3.38 12.17 20.34
C ARG A 74 -2.58 12.91 21.40
N ASN A 75 -2.35 14.20 21.18
CA ASN A 75 -1.90 15.11 22.21
C ASN A 75 -3.05 15.41 23.21
N HIS A 76 -2.74 16.10 24.30
CA HIS A 76 -3.73 16.47 25.29
C HIS A 76 -4.89 17.32 24.70
N ASP A 77 -4.62 18.18 23.73
CA ASP A 77 -5.60 18.99 23.00
C ASP A 77 -6.36 18.22 21.89
N GLN A 78 -6.11 16.89 21.78
CA GLN A 78 -6.67 15.98 20.78
C GLN A 78 -6.07 16.11 19.38
N THR A 79 -5.09 16.97 19.16
CA THR A 79 -4.33 17.03 17.89
C THR A 79 -3.54 15.75 17.64
N LEU A 80 -3.18 15.51 16.40
CA LEU A 80 -2.42 14.33 15.99
C LEU A 80 -1.01 14.33 16.58
N ASN A 81 -0.61 13.20 17.16
CA ASN A 81 0.73 12.91 17.62
C ASN A 81 1.26 11.64 16.93
N PRO A 82 2.09 11.74 15.89
CA PRO A 82 2.74 10.57 15.30
C PRO A 82 3.76 9.96 16.27
N THR A 83 3.61 8.66 16.56
CA THR A 83 4.52 7.91 17.44
C THR A 83 5.04 6.66 16.73
N TRP A 84 6.18 6.12 17.18
CA TRP A 84 6.78 4.92 16.61
C TRP A 84 7.10 3.92 17.72
N THR A 85 6.37 2.82 17.72
CA THR A 85 6.58 1.72 18.68
C THR A 85 7.23 0.54 17.98
N LYS A 86 8.25 -0.04 18.58
CA LYS A 86 8.90 -1.26 18.07
C LYS A 86 7.85 -2.37 17.94
N LYS A 87 7.80 -2.99 16.76
CA LYS A 87 6.91 -4.12 16.48
C LYS A 87 7.65 -5.44 16.71
N MET A 88 6.94 -6.39 17.28
CA MET A 88 7.43 -7.75 17.53
C MET A 88 6.36 -8.75 17.07
N TYR A 89 6.79 -9.80 16.37
CA TYR A 89 5.88 -10.75 15.74
C TYR A 89 6.29 -12.18 16.08
N SER A 90 5.52 -12.87 16.91
CA SER A 90 5.76 -14.27 17.32
C SER A 90 5.36 -15.30 16.26
N PHE A 91 4.61 -14.89 15.26
CA PHE A 91 4.10 -15.75 14.19
C PHE A 91 4.96 -15.74 12.92
N LEU A 92 6.04 -14.98 12.90
CA LEU A 92 7.03 -15.02 11.81
C LEU A 92 8.06 -16.10 12.10
N GLU A 93 8.33 -16.93 11.11
CA GLU A 93 9.35 -17.98 11.20
C GLU A 93 10.73 -17.41 10.84
N ASP A 94 11.73 -17.74 11.65
CA ASP A 94 13.13 -17.47 11.34
C ASP A 94 13.59 -18.50 10.30
N THR A 95 13.98 -18.04 9.12
CA THR A 95 14.46 -18.94 8.06
C THR A 95 15.84 -19.48 8.30
N GLY A 96 16.61 -18.90 9.23
CA GLY A 96 18.03 -19.14 9.40
C GLY A 96 18.91 -18.58 8.26
N ILE A 97 18.28 -18.00 7.23
CA ILE A 97 19.02 -17.39 6.10
C ILE A 97 19.46 -15.99 6.47
N LYS A 98 20.77 -15.79 6.35
CA LYS A 98 21.42 -14.50 6.53
C LYS A 98 22.56 -14.39 5.52
N PHE A 99 22.62 -13.26 4.84
CA PHE A 99 23.66 -12.97 3.87
C PHE A 99 24.01 -11.48 3.84
N GLN A 100 25.05 -11.14 3.14
CA GLN A 100 25.61 -9.81 3.08
C GLN A 100 25.47 -9.22 1.67
N ILE A 101 25.26 -7.93 1.61
CA ILE A 101 25.27 -7.14 0.37
C ILE A 101 25.99 -5.83 0.64
N ASP A 102 26.43 -5.17 -0.43
CA ASP A 102 27.00 -3.84 -0.35
C ASP A 102 25.92 -2.78 -0.63
N ILE A 103 25.80 -1.83 0.31
CA ILE A 103 25.04 -0.59 0.16
C ILE A 103 25.97 0.55 0.51
N HIS A 104 26.15 1.50 -0.40
CA HIS A 104 27.07 2.63 -0.22
C HIS A 104 28.51 2.17 0.12
N ASP A 105 29.01 1.17 -0.63
CA ASP A 105 30.33 0.57 -0.46
C ASP A 105 30.59 -0.02 0.96
N ALA A 106 29.54 -0.21 1.74
CA ALA A 106 29.58 -0.82 3.06
C ALA A 106 28.82 -2.14 3.11
N PRO A 107 29.38 -3.18 3.76
CA PRO A 107 28.70 -4.45 3.89
C PRO A 107 27.53 -4.35 4.86
N VAL A 108 26.35 -4.78 4.40
CA VAL A 108 25.11 -4.80 5.18
C VAL A 108 24.59 -6.23 5.29
N TRP A 109 24.45 -6.71 6.51
CA TRP A 109 23.84 -8.01 6.79
C TRP A 109 22.33 -7.95 6.70
N VAL A 110 21.74 -8.91 6.01
CA VAL A 110 20.28 -9.06 5.88
C VAL A 110 19.88 -10.42 6.42
N LYS A 111 18.87 -10.42 7.30
CA LYS A 111 18.18 -11.60 7.81
C LYS A 111 16.82 -11.74 7.14
N VAL A 112 16.42 -12.97 6.89
CA VAL A 112 15.16 -13.29 6.22
C VAL A 112 14.18 -13.92 7.21
N TRP A 113 12.97 -13.37 7.23
CA TRP A 113 11.83 -13.87 7.97
C TRP A 113 10.75 -14.40 7.02
N TYR A 114 10.00 -15.36 7.45
CA TYR A 114 8.98 -16.01 6.64
C TYR A 114 7.60 -15.90 7.29
N LEU A 115 6.61 -15.48 6.50
CA LEU A 115 5.21 -15.55 6.87
C LEU A 115 4.57 -16.76 6.19
N ASN A 116 4.25 -17.75 7.01
CA ASN A 116 3.62 -18.97 6.56
C ASN A 116 2.20 -18.69 6.03
N PRO A 117 1.82 -19.24 4.86
CA PRO A 117 0.48 -19.09 4.29
C PRO A 117 -0.67 -19.44 5.21
N GLU A 118 -0.50 -20.43 6.07
CA GLU A 118 -1.57 -20.91 6.96
C GLU A 118 -1.90 -19.91 8.07
N THR A 119 -0.96 -19.01 8.42
CA THR A 119 -1.16 -18.00 9.48
C THR A 119 -2.34 -17.06 9.16
N PHE A 120 -2.38 -16.51 7.96
CA PHE A 120 -3.41 -15.55 7.56
C PHE A 120 -4.09 -15.87 6.22
N LYS A 121 -3.89 -17.08 5.70
CA LYS A 121 -4.44 -17.52 4.41
C LYS A 121 -4.04 -16.59 3.26
N THR A 122 -2.74 -16.39 3.12
CA THR A 122 -2.10 -15.60 2.06
C THR A 122 -1.07 -16.44 1.33
N ALA A 123 -0.65 -16.04 0.14
CA ALA A 123 0.55 -16.57 -0.47
C ALA A 123 1.75 -16.39 0.48
N PRO A 124 2.80 -17.22 0.40
CA PRO A 124 3.97 -17.11 1.27
C PRO A 124 4.66 -15.75 1.06
N ILE A 125 5.15 -15.14 2.16
CA ILE A 125 5.85 -13.85 2.10
C ILE A 125 7.20 -13.97 2.81
N PHE A 126 8.26 -13.57 2.12
CA PHE A 126 9.58 -13.39 2.69
C PHE A 126 9.81 -11.93 3.03
N LEU A 127 10.23 -11.66 4.27
CA LEU A 127 10.43 -10.32 4.80
C LEU A 127 11.90 -10.12 5.17
N LEU A 128 12.52 -9.09 4.59
CA LEU A 128 13.91 -8.75 4.74
C LEU A 128 14.10 -7.77 5.90
N SER A 129 15.13 -7.99 6.71
CA SER A 129 15.47 -7.14 7.85
C SER A 129 16.97 -6.91 7.95
N THR A 130 17.37 -5.65 8.14
CA THR A 130 18.73 -5.25 8.49
C THR A 130 18.94 -5.05 9.99
N ASP A 131 17.87 -5.21 10.80
CA ASP A 131 17.94 -5.08 12.27
C ASP A 131 18.57 -6.34 12.91
N VAL A 132 19.85 -6.53 12.66
CA VAL A 132 20.65 -7.64 13.15
C VAL A 132 21.89 -7.15 13.93
N PRO A 133 22.41 -7.92 14.89
CA PRO A 133 23.54 -7.50 15.73
C PRO A 133 24.79 -7.10 14.95
N GLU A 134 25.05 -7.78 13.83
CA GLU A 134 26.25 -7.60 13.00
C GLU A 134 26.31 -6.25 12.29
N ASN A 135 25.18 -5.61 12.11
CA ASN A 135 25.11 -4.30 11.47
C ASN A 135 25.42 -3.17 12.44
N ASP A 136 26.01 -2.12 11.92
CA ASP A 136 26.15 -0.84 12.61
C ASP A 136 24.78 -0.14 12.79
N HIS A 137 24.79 1.00 13.47
CA HIS A 137 23.57 1.74 13.73
C HIS A 137 22.87 2.21 12.43
N ILE A 138 23.63 2.71 11.45
CA ILE A 138 23.11 3.26 10.20
C ILE A 138 22.47 2.14 9.38
N SER A 139 23.15 1.04 9.19
CA SER A 139 22.65 -0.13 8.45
C SER A 139 21.37 -0.69 9.07
N LYS A 140 21.25 -0.71 10.41
CA LYS A 140 20.02 -1.09 11.11
C LYS A 140 18.85 -0.17 10.79
N THR A 141 19.09 1.13 10.54
CA THR A 141 18.01 2.09 10.29
C THR A 141 17.29 1.88 8.96
N ILE A 142 17.87 1.16 8.00
CA ILE A 142 17.30 0.90 6.68
C ILE A 142 15.88 0.31 6.78
N CYS A 143 15.68 -0.67 7.69
CA CYS A 143 14.37 -1.30 7.89
C CYS A 143 13.58 -0.72 9.08
N HIS A 144 13.93 0.48 9.60
CA HIS A 144 13.24 1.04 10.77
C HIS A 144 11.84 1.52 10.44
N ARG A 145 11.67 2.40 9.46
CA ARG A 145 10.40 3.08 9.17
C ARG A 145 10.02 2.94 7.70
N LEU A 146 8.81 2.52 7.45
CA LEU A 146 8.25 2.52 6.11
C LEU A 146 8.15 3.96 5.57
N TYR A 147 8.69 4.22 4.40
CA TYR A 147 8.76 5.53 3.74
C TYR A 147 9.54 6.57 4.55
N ASP A 148 10.83 6.30 4.77
CA ASP A 148 11.72 7.26 5.42
C ASP A 148 11.82 8.56 4.61
N ALA A 149 12.00 9.68 5.30
CA ALA A 149 12.11 10.99 4.65
C ALA A 149 13.53 11.26 4.10
N ASN A 150 14.55 10.58 4.62
CA ASN A 150 15.92 10.72 4.17
C ASN A 150 16.15 10.00 2.83
N GLU A 151 16.64 10.70 1.82
CA GLU A 151 16.83 10.16 0.46
C GLU A 151 17.76 8.94 0.42
N SER A 152 18.90 8.98 1.13
CA SER A 152 19.83 7.85 1.15
C SER A 152 19.20 6.63 1.83
N THR A 153 18.48 6.82 2.95
CA THR A 153 17.75 5.73 3.61
C THR A 153 16.69 5.15 2.68
N LYS A 154 15.96 6.00 1.98
CA LYS A 154 14.94 5.59 1.01
C LYS A 154 15.53 4.75 -0.13
N LEU A 155 16.65 5.20 -0.73
CA LEU A 155 17.37 4.43 -1.76
C LEU A 155 17.88 3.09 -1.20
N ALA A 156 18.38 3.06 0.04
CA ALA A 156 18.78 1.82 0.70
C ALA A 156 17.59 0.86 0.91
N GLN A 157 16.39 1.39 1.20
CA GLN A 157 15.15 0.61 1.28
C GLN A 157 14.78 -0.01 -0.07
N TYR A 158 14.95 0.72 -1.18
CA TYR A 158 14.69 0.20 -2.53
C TYR A 158 15.70 -0.89 -2.91
N ILE A 159 16.98 -0.69 -2.58
CA ILE A 159 18.02 -1.72 -2.75
C ILE A 159 17.69 -2.96 -1.94
N LEU A 160 17.28 -2.80 -0.69
CA LEU A 160 16.85 -3.90 0.17
C LEU A 160 15.67 -4.65 -0.42
N LEU A 161 14.62 -3.96 -0.89
CA LEU A 161 13.48 -4.60 -1.51
C LEU A 161 13.86 -5.32 -2.82
N GLY A 162 14.47 -4.60 -3.75
CA GLY A 162 14.68 -5.07 -5.12
C GLY A 162 15.90 -5.97 -5.25
N LYS A 163 17.10 -5.42 -5.08
CA LYS A 163 18.38 -6.15 -5.26
C LYS A 163 18.48 -7.33 -4.29
N VAL A 164 18.22 -7.08 -3.00
CA VAL A 164 18.33 -8.14 -1.98
C VAL A 164 17.20 -9.14 -2.13
N GLY A 165 15.99 -8.69 -2.45
CA GLY A 165 14.86 -9.59 -2.71
C GLY A 165 15.10 -10.51 -3.89
N ALA A 166 15.71 -10.02 -4.97
CA ALA A 166 16.09 -10.86 -6.12
C ALA A 166 17.23 -11.83 -5.75
N LYS A 167 18.25 -11.38 -4.99
CA LYS A 167 19.31 -12.25 -4.48
C LYS A 167 18.76 -13.34 -3.55
N LEU A 168 17.77 -13.02 -2.70
CA LEU A 168 17.12 -14.00 -1.83
C LEU A 168 16.54 -15.17 -2.63
N LEU A 169 15.92 -14.91 -3.79
CA LEU A 169 15.37 -15.99 -4.62
C LEU A 169 16.46 -16.97 -5.07
N ASP A 170 17.67 -16.48 -5.34
CA ASP A 170 18.82 -17.33 -5.66
C ASP A 170 19.29 -18.12 -4.41
N GLU A 171 19.35 -17.50 -3.25
CA GLU A 171 19.71 -18.16 -1.97
C GLU A 171 18.70 -19.25 -1.54
N LEU A 172 17.44 -19.13 -1.98
CA LEU A 172 16.38 -20.10 -1.77
C LEU A 172 16.34 -21.21 -2.83
N ASN A 173 17.19 -21.16 -3.86
CA ASN A 173 17.07 -21.95 -5.08
C ASN A 173 15.66 -21.87 -5.70
N LEU A 174 15.04 -20.71 -5.61
CA LEU A 174 13.67 -20.47 -5.98
C LEU A 174 13.59 -19.69 -7.30
N GLU A 175 13.74 -20.41 -8.41
CA GLU A 175 13.65 -19.80 -9.73
C GLU A 175 12.25 -19.21 -9.98
N ARG A 176 12.20 -17.97 -10.50
CA ARG A 176 10.96 -17.28 -10.88
C ARG A 176 10.99 -16.90 -12.36
N GLU A 177 9.83 -17.03 -13.01
CA GLU A 177 9.65 -16.62 -14.40
C GLU A 177 9.28 -15.14 -14.48
N VAL A 178 8.61 -14.61 -13.43
CA VAL A 178 8.12 -13.23 -13.36
C VAL A 178 8.56 -12.59 -12.06
N TYR A 179 9.17 -11.42 -12.18
CA TYR A 179 9.47 -10.47 -11.13
C TYR A 179 8.47 -9.31 -11.25
N HIS A 180 7.43 -9.33 -10.45
CA HIS A 180 6.36 -8.32 -10.50
C HIS A 180 6.63 -7.19 -9.53
N LEU A 181 6.91 -6.00 -10.04
CA LEU A 181 7.18 -4.80 -9.25
C LEU A 181 5.88 -4.05 -8.97
N ASN A 182 5.47 -3.97 -7.71
CA ASN A 182 4.36 -3.13 -7.25
C ASN A 182 4.89 -1.74 -6.89
N GLU A 183 4.85 -0.82 -7.84
CA GLU A 183 5.60 0.43 -7.92
C GLU A 183 7.10 0.24 -8.18
N ALA A 184 7.77 1.33 -8.53
CA ALA A 184 9.19 1.32 -8.89
C ALA A 184 10.16 1.08 -7.72
N HIS A 185 9.66 0.93 -6.49
CA HIS A 185 10.47 0.69 -5.30
C HIS A 185 11.34 -0.58 -5.39
N GLY A 186 10.87 -1.58 -6.15
CA GLY A 186 11.60 -2.83 -6.38
C GLY A 186 12.55 -2.81 -7.60
N LEU A 187 12.69 -1.68 -8.29
CA LEU A 187 13.49 -1.58 -9.52
C LEU A 187 14.94 -2.07 -9.41
N PRO A 188 15.66 -1.97 -8.26
CA PRO A 188 17.00 -2.57 -8.15
C PRO A 188 17.05 -4.08 -8.44
N ALA A 189 15.92 -4.79 -8.43
CA ALA A 189 15.85 -6.18 -8.90
C ALA A 189 16.20 -6.31 -10.38
N ALA A 190 15.79 -5.32 -11.20
CA ALA A 190 16.12 -5.29 -12.64
C ALA A 190 17.63 -5.19 -12.87
N PHE A 191 18.32 -4.33 -12.14
CA PHE A 191 19.78 -4.20 -12.23
C PHE A 191 20.52 -5.43 -11.68
N TYR A 192 19.98 -6.09 -10.66
CA TYR A 192 20.49 -7.37 -10.22
C TYR A 192 20.39 -8.45 -11.29
N LEU A 193 19.25 -8.56 -11.92
CA LEU A 193 19.01 -9.50 -13.05
C LEU A 193 19.88 -9.13 -14.25
N LEU A 194 20.03 -7.85 -14.56
CA LEU A 194 20.88 -7.37 -15.64
C LEU A 194 22.33 -7.82 -15.41
N ARG A 195 22.84 -7.72 -14.18
CA ARG A 195 24.17 -8.25 -13.83
C ARG A 195 24.24 -9.76 -14.00
N LYS A 196 23.20 -10.48 -13.54
CA LYS A 196 23.08 -11.94 -13.66
C LYS A 196 23.07 -12.41 -15.13
N TYR A 197 22.50 -11.61 -16.03
CA TYR A 197 22.41 -11.89 -17.47
C TYR A 197 23.47 -11.17 -18.29
N ASN A 198 24.58 -10.75 -17.69
CA ASN A 198 25.73 -10.14 -18.38
C ASN A 198 25.36 -8.90 -19.23
N GLY A 199 24.45 -8.05 -18.76
CA GLY A 199 24.01 -6.83 -19.45
C GLY A 199 22.91 -7.04 -20.51
N ASP A 200 22.35 -8.22 -20.63
CA ASP A 200 21.29 -8.54 -21.60
C ASP A 200 19.95 -7.96 -21.13
N VAL A 201 19.61 -6.75 -21.60
CA VAL A 201 18.39 -6.02 -21.24
C VAL A 201 17.12 -6.77 -21.67
N GLU A 202 17.14 -7.43 -22.85
CA GLU A 202 15.96 -8.13 -23.36
C GLU A 202 15.60 -9.35 -22.48
N LYS A 203 16.60 -10.09 -21.99
CA LYS A 203 16.34 -11.16 -21.00
C LYS A 203 15.77 -10.66 -19.70
N VAL A 204 16.14 -9.46 -19.25
CA VAL A 204 15.55 -8.85 -18.07
C VAL A 204 14.10 -8.45 -18.34
N LYS A 205 13.82 -7.82 -19.48
CA LYS A 205 12.46 -7.43 -19.88
C LYS A 205 11.50 -8.61 -19.88
N GLU A 206 11.90 -9.75 -20.43
CA GLU A 206 11.08 -10.98 -20.46
C GLU A 206 10.60 -11.42 -19.08
N LYS A 207 11.31 -11.02 -18.01
CA LYS A 207 11.02 -11.43 -16.64
C LYS A 207 10.32 -10.34 -15.80
N LEU A 208 10.32 -9.08 -16.23
CA LEU A 208 9.78 -8.00 -15.43
C LEU A 208 8.35 -7.62 -15.84
N VAL A 209 7.51 -7.47 -14.82
CA VAL A 209 6.16 -6.87 -14.92
C VAL A 209 6.08 -5.71 -13.94
N PHE A 210 5.50 -4.60 -14.36
CA PHE A 210 5.42 -3.39 -13.56
C PHE A 210 3.98 -2.92 -13.36
N THR A 211 3.59 -2.68 -12.11
CA THR A 211 2.32 -2.02 -11.78
C THR A 211 2.59 -0.60 -11.30
N THR A 212 2.10 0.40 -12.04
CA THR A 212 2.16 1.80 -11.63
C THR A 212 0.86 2.24 -10.96
N HIS A 213 0.97 3.04 -9.90
CA HIS A 213 -0.14 3.67 -9.18
C HIS A 213 -0.10 5.19 -9.26
N THR A 214 0.83 5.75 -10.00
CA THR A 214 1.11 7.19 -10.05
C THR A 214 0.52 7.81 -11.32
N PRO A 215 -0.54 8.65 -11.20
CA PRO A 215 -1.25 9.22 -12.35
C PRO A 215 -0.69 10.59 -12.79
N GLU A 216 0.41 11.05 -12.21
CA GLU A 216 1.01 12.36 -12.49
C GLU A 216 2.53 12.24 -12.65
N GLU A 217 3.10 12.95 -13.62
CA GLU A 217 4.56 12.97 -13.83
C GLU A 217 5.32 13.49 -12.59
N ALA A 218 4.80 14.53 -11.94
CA ALA A 218 5.38 15.08 -10.71
C ALA A 218 5.33 14.13 -9.50
N GLY A 219 4.50 13.07 -9.56
CA GLY A 219 4.43 12.02 -8.55
C GLY A 219 5.39 10.87 -8.79
N ASN A 220 6.03 10.79 -9.97
CA ASN A 220 7.08 9.82 -10.26
C ASN A 220 8.34 10.21 -9.51
N GLU A 221 8.82 9.29 -8.68
CA GLU A 221 9.97 9.55 -7.84
C GLU A 221 11.25 9.62 -8.67
N LYS A 222 12.02 10.68 -8.46
CA LYS A 222 13.30 10.92 -9.10
C LYS A 222 14.36 11.17 -8.04
N HIS A 223 15.54 10.59 -8.22
CA HIS A 223 16.70 10.83 -7.37
C HIS A 223 17.91 11.21 -8.21
N ASN A 224 18.84 11.91 -7.58
CA ASN A 224 20.12 12.21 -8.23
C ASN A 224 20.82 10.92 -8.64
N VAL A 225 21.20 10.78 -9.92
CA VAL A 225 21.78 9.55 -10.48
C VAL A 225 23.13 9.19 -9.84
N TYR A 226 23.91 10.20 -9.47
CA TYR A 226 25.21 9.99 -8.77
C TYR A 226 24.99 9.47 -7.36
N LEU A 227 23.94 9.93 -6.65
CA LEU A 227 23.56 9.39 -5.36
C LEU A 227 23.11 7.93 -5.49
N CYS A 228 22.28 7.61 -6.48
CA CYS A 228 21.86 6.23 -6.74
C CYS A 228 23.08 5.33 -7.01
N HIS A 229 24.02 5.79 -7.85
CA HIS A 229 25.25 5.04 -8.14
C HIS A 229 26.10 4.84 -6.89
N LYS A 230 26.35 5.90 -6.11
CA LYS A 230 27.09 5.84 -4.84
C LYS A 230 26.44 4.90 -3.83
N MET A 231 25.11 4.79 -3.83
CA MET A 231 24.37 3.86 -2.96
C MET A 231 24.42 2.40 -3.44
N SER A 232 25.10 2.07 -4.53
CA SER A 232 25.16 0.72 -5.14
C SER A 232 23.82 0.25 -5.75
N TYR A 233 22.96 1.20 -6.11
CA TYR A 233 21.62 0.94 -6.64
C TYR A 233 21.65 0.14 -7.95
N PHE A 234 22.61 0.44 -8.83
CA PHE A 234 22.72 -0.12 -10.19
C PHE A 234 23.54 -1.42 -10.27
N SER A 235 23.82 -2.08 -9.15
CA SER A 235 24.50 -3.38 -9.11
C SER A 235 25.86 -3.41 -9.83
N GLY A 236 26.59 -2.28 -9.84
CA GLY A 236 27.92 -2.15 -10.43
C GLY A 236 27.95 -1.76 -11.90
N PHE A 237 26.82 -1.40 -12.51
CA PHE A 237 26.79 -0.72 -13.82
C PHE A 237 27.25 0.74 -13.66
N ASP A 238 28.00 1.23 -14.63
CA ASP A 238 28.44 2.62 -14.64
C ASP A 238 27.31 3.58 -15.08
N LEU A 239 27.54 4.88 -14.90
CA LEU A 239 26.53 5.88 -15.18
C LEU A 239 26.20 5.99 -16.68
N ASN A 240 27.17 5.73 -17.58
CA ASN A 240 26.92 5.78 -19.01
C ASN A 240 26.03 4.62 -19.45
N GLU A 241 26.26 3.42 -18.91
CA GLU A 241 25.44 2.24 -19.14
C GLU A 241 24.01 2.51 -18.64
N VAL A 242 23.82 3.09 -17.46
CA VAL A 242 22.51 3.39 -16.87
C VAL A 242 21.77 4.45 -17.71
N LYS A 243 22.44 5.55 -18.07
CA LYS A 243 21.87 6.60 -18.94
C LYS A 243 21.50 6.07 -20.32
N ALA A 244 22.28 5.14 -20.88
CA ALA A 244 21.96 4.50 -22.15
C ALA A 244 20.70 3.63 -22.05
N ILE A 245 20.43 2.98 -20.92
CA ILE A 245 19.20 2.20 -20.69
C ILE A 245 18.00 3.14 -20.53
N GLU A 246 18.11 4.21 -19.74
CA GLU A 246 17.03 5.17 -19.49
C GLU A 246 16.73 6.02 -20.74
N GLY A 247 17.73 6.26 -21.58
CA GLY A 247 17.60 7.07 -22.79
C GLY A 247 17.55 8.57 -22.50
N GLU A 248 17.89 9.00 -21.30
CA GLU A 248 17.96 10.40 -20.87
C GLU A 248 19.35 10.73 -20.33
N ASP A 249 19.93 11.80 -20.80
CA ASP A 249 21.20 12.34 -20.28
C ASP A 249 20.94 13.50 -19.31
N ASN A 250 20.41 13.17 -18.14
CA ASN A 250 20.19 14.13 -17.06
C ASN A 250 20.68 13.57 -15.71
N ASP A 251 20.78 14.44 -14.73
CA ASP A 251 21.29 14.08 -13.40
C ASP A 251 20.20 13.47 -12.48
N MET A 252 18.96 13.39 -12.97
CA MET A 252 17.82 12.89 -12.19
C MET A 252 17.30 11.57 -12.78
N PHE A 253 17.64 10.46 -12.13
CA PHE A 253 17.17 9.13 -12.48
C PHE A 253 15.67 8.96 -12.16
N ASN A 254 14.88 8.63 -13.18
CA ASN A 254 13.44 8.40 -13.06
C ASN A 254 13.11 6.92 -12.89
N HIS A 255 12.84 6.51 -11.66
CA HIS A 255 12.60 5.10 -11.34
C HIS A 255 11.43 4.48 -12.11
N SER A 256 10.32 5.20 -12.26
CA SER A 256 9.14 4.68 -12.97
C SER A 256 9.37 4.57 -14.48
N LEU A 257 10.08 5.53 -15.08
CA LEU A 257 10.44 5.46 -16.49
C LEU A 257 11.36 4.26 -16.76
N CYS A 258 12.40 4.09 -15.97
CA CYS A 258 13.31 2.96 -16.10
C CYS A 258 12.57 1.62 -15.88
N ALA A 259 11.62 1.53 -14.95
CA ALA A 259 10.78 0.35 -14.75
C ALA A 259 9.92 0.04 -15.99
N LEU A 260 9.36 1.06 -16.65
CA LEU A 260 8.61 0.90 -17.91
C LEU A 260 9.51 0.43 -19.06
N ILE A 261 10.74 0.91 -19.15
CA ILE A 261 11.70 0.51 -20.19
C ILE A 261 12.16 -0.94 -19.98
N MET A 262 12.39 -1.35 -18.73
CA MET A 262 12.94 -2.66 -18.40
C MET A 262 11.88 -3.75 -18.20
N SER A 263 10.60 -3.46 -18.38
CA SER A 263 9.50 -4.44 -18.22
C SER A 263 8.98 -4.90 -19.58
N ILE A 264 8.48 -6.15 -19.64
CA ILE A 264 7.80 -6.66 -20.84
C ILE A 264 6.41 -6.04 -20.99
N VAL A 265 5.76 -5.76 -19.86
CA VAL A 265 4.43 -5.15 -19.80
C VAL A 265 4.25 -4.43 -18.48
N ALA A 266 3.52 -3.34 -18.51
CA ALA A 266 3.08 -2.65 -17.30
C ALA A 266 1.55 -2.60 -17.22
N ASN A 267 1.02 -2.32 -16.04
CA ASN A 267 -0.39 -2.00 -15.91
C ASN A 267 -0.63 -0.73 -15.08
N GLY A 268 -1.57 0.07 -15.58
CA GLY A 268 -2.27 1.07 -14.80
C GLY A 268 -3.46 0.43 -14.07
N VAL A 269 -3.83 1.00 -12.93
CA VAL A 269 -4.73 0.38 -11.95
C VAL A 269 -6.22 0.74 -12.10
N SER A 270 -6.56 1.39 -13.21
CA SER A 270 -7.94 1.63 -13.68
C SER A 270 -7.93 1.99 -15.17
N GLN A 271 -9.09 1.97 -15.82
CA GLN A 271 -9.22 2.37 -17.24
C GLN A 271 -8.72 3.81 -17.45
N LEU A 272 -9.21 4.75 -16.64
CA LEU A 272 -8.78 6.15 -16.72
C LEU A 272 -7.28 6.30 -16.45
N HIS A 273 -6.75 5.61 -15.45
CA HIS A 273 -5.32 5.67 -15.13
C HIS A 273 -4.46 5.15 -16.28
N CYS A 274 -4.89 4.10 -16.97
CA CYS A 274 -4.21 3.58 -18.14
C CYS A 274 -4.13 4.64 -19.26
N VAL A 275 -5.24 5.31 -19.54
CA VAL A 275 -5.27 6.41 -20.54
C VAL A 275 -4.29 7.52 -20.14
N VAL A 276 -4.39 8.02 -18.91
CA VAL A 276 -3.52 9.09 -18.38
C VAL A 276 -2.04 8.68 -18.42
N SER A 277 -1.70 7.45 -18.03
CA SER A 277 -0.33 6.95 -18.02
C SER A 277 0.24 6.84 -19.44
N ASN A 278 -0.54 6.33 -20.40
CA ASN A 278 -0.09 6.26 -21.80
C ASN A 278 0.11 7.67 -22.41
N GLU A 279 -0.77 8.63 -22.11
CA GLU A 279 -0.59 10.02 -22.55
C GLU A 279 0.65 10.66 -21.93
N MET A 280 0.84 10.49 -20.62
CA MET A 280 1.99 11.02 -19.88
C MET A 280 3.32 10.47 -20.40
N CYS A 281 3.34 9.17 -20.72
CA CYS A 281 4.55 8.47 -21.17
C CYS A 281 4.74 8.49 -22.70
N ARG A 282 3.81 9.06 -23.47
CA ARG A 282 3.83 9.08 -24.95
C ARG A 282 5.12 9.64 -25.56
N LYS A 283 5.78 10.56 -24.86
CA LYS A 283 7.03 11.19 -25.30
C LYS A 283 8.25 10.30 -25.18
N TYR A 284 8.16 9.17 -24.45
CA TYR A 284 9.29 8.27 -24.23
C TYR A 284 9.22 7.09 -25.21
N PRO A 285 10.23 6.94 -26.09
CA PRO A 285 10.35 5.74 -26.89
C PRO A 285 10.78 4.57 -26.02
N ASN A 286 10.58 3.34 -26.48
CA ASN A 286 11.09 2.11 -25.87
C ASN A 286 10.46 1.70 -24.51
N ILE A 287 9.40 2.33 -24.07
CA ILE A 287 8.63 1.83 -22.92
C ILE A 287 7.76 0.63 -23.32
N CYS A 288 7.46 -0.23 -22.34
CA CYS A 288 6.52 -1.32 -22.56
C CYS A 288 5.07 -0.83 -22.69
N GLU A 289 4.20 -1.68 -23.19
CA GLU A 289 2.75 -1.43 -23.24
C GLU A 289 2.20 -1.30 -21.82
N ILE A 290 1.40 -0.24 -21.54
CA ILE A 290 0.68 -0.05 -20.29
C ILE A 290 -0.77 -0.48 -20.50
N LYS A 291 -1.18 -1.58 -19.85
CA LYS A 291 -2.53 -2.15 -19.91
C LYS A 291 -3.40 -1.69 -18.75
N ALA A 292 -4.70 -1.67 -18.94
CA ALA A 292 -5.64 -1.37 -17.86
C ALA A 292 -6.00 -2.64 -17.09
N ILE A 293 -5.54 -2.76 -15.84
CA ILE A 293 -5.99 -3.80 -14.92
C ILE A 293 -6.55 -3.11 -13.68
N THR A 294 -7.87 -3.04 -13.59
CA THR A 294 -8.54 -2.35 -12.49
C THR A 294 -8.24 -3.03 -11.16
N ASN A 295 -7.77 -2.25 -10.19
CA ASN A 295 -7.57 -2.72 -8.82
C ASN A 295 -8.83 -3.37 -8.25
N ALA A 296 -8.63 -4.46 -7.52
CA ALA A 296 -9.67 -5.15 -6.79
C ALA A 296 -9.24 -5.42 -5.35
N GLN A 297 -10.20 -5.79 -4.51
CA GLN A 297 -9.93 -6.21 -3.13
C GLN A 297 -10.49 -7.62 -2.89
N ASP A 298 -9.83 -8.39 -2.03
CA ASP A 298 -10.32 -9.71 -1.63
C ASP A 298 -11.62 -9.56 -0.84
N TYR A 299 -12.75 -9.93 -1.46
CA TYR A 299 -14.05 -9.75 -0.83
C TYR A 299 -14.25 -10.66 0.38
N LYS A 300 -13.61 -11.84 0.44
CA LYS A 300 -13.70 -12.75 1.59
C LYS A 300 -13.13 -12.13 2.86
N TYR A 301 -12.12 -11.29 2.71
CA TYR A 301 -11.56 -10.53 3.83
C TYR A 301 -12.40 -9.30 4.18
N TRP A 302 -12.81 -8.51 3.19
CA TRP A 302 -13.43 -7.21 3.41
C TRP A 302 -14.94 -7.27 3.66
N ALA A 303 -15.66 -8.16 2.96
CA ALA A 303 -17.11 -8.26 3.10
C ALA A 303 -17.53 -8.86 4.45
N ASP A 304 -18.67 -8.39 4.93
CA ASP A 304 -19.41 -9.08 5.99
C ASP A 304 -20.32 -10.12 5.34
N LYS A 305 -19.99 -11.39 5.51
CA LYS A 305 -20.68 -12.49 4.82
C LYS A 305 -22.20 -12.52 5.08
N PRO A 306 -22.70 -12.37 6.34
CA PRO A 306 -24.14 -12.30 6.58
C PRO A 306 -24.82 -11.14 5.83
N LEU A 307 -24.21 -9.93 5.86
CA LEU A 307 -24.75 -8.78 5.14
C LEU A 307 -24.78 -9.00 3.62
N TYR A 308 -23.74 -9.66 3.10
CA TYR A 308 -23.66 -9.98 1.66
C TYR A 308 -24.73 -10.98 1.25
N ASN A 309 -24.92 -12.06 2.03
CA ASN A 309 -25.92 -13.08 1.76
C ASN A 309 -27.34 -12.48 1.80
N ALA A 310 -27.70 -11.76 2.86
CA ALA A 310 -29.01 -11.11 2.98
C ALA A 310 -29.31 -10.19 1.79
N ARG A 311 -28.28 -9.53 1.25
CA ARG A 311 -28.41 -8.72 0.03
C ARG A 311 -28.72 -9.57 -1.21
N GLU A 312 -27.94 -10.64 -1.45
CA GLU A 312 -28.11 -11.50 -2.64
C GLU A 312 -29.47 -12.23 -2.61
N GLU A 313 -29.90 -12.64 -1.44
CA GLU A 313 -31.17 -13.32 -1.17
C GLU A 313 -32.37 -12.34 -1.07
N ARG A 314 -32.09 -11.02 -1.11
CA ARG A 314 -33.07 -9.92 -1.01
C ARG A 314 -33.86 -9.89 0.31
N GLU A 315 -33.26 -10.36 1.37
CA GLU A 315 -33.79 -10.38 2.72
C GLU A 315 -33.58 -9.02 3.41
N ASN A 316 -34.50 -8.09 3.17
CA ASN A 316 -34.34 -6.69 3.61
C ASN A 316 -34.30 -6.55 5.14
N GLU A 317 -35.11 -7.32 5.88
CA GLU A 317 -35.15 -7.26 7.35
C GLU A 317 -33.82 -7.75 7.95
N GLU A 318 -33.28 -8.87 7.47
CA GLU A 318 -31.99 -9.40 7.90
C GLU A 318 -30.82 -8.45 7.51
N PHE A 319 -30.91 -7.86 6.30
CA PHE A 319 -29.95 -6.85 5.87
C PHE A 319 -29.95 -5.65 6.82
N ASP A 320 -31.10 -5.10 7.17
CA ASP A 320 -31.23 -3.95 8.06
C ASP A 320 -30.77 -4.27 9.48
N PHE A 321 -31.17 -5.45 9.99
CA PHE A 321 -30.74 -5.94 11.29
C PHE A 321 -29.19 -6.06 11.36
N ARG A 322 -28.60 -6.72 10.35
CA ARG A 322 -27.14 -6.88 10.27
C ARG A 322 -26.44 -5.55 10.14
N LYS A 323 -26.94 -4.64 9.30
CA LYS A 323 -26.37 -3.30 9.12
C LYS A 323 -26.35 -2.50 10.42
N LYS A 324 -27.45 -2.51 11.18
CA LYS A 324 -27.54 -1.88 12.51
C LYS A 324 -26.52 -2.47 13.49
N HIS A 325 -26.32 -3.78 13.47
CA HIS A 325 -25.30 -4.44 14.29
C HIS A 325 -23.90 -3.94 13.95
N LEU A 326 -23.55 -3.86 12.68
CA LEU A 326 -22.25 -3.38 12.22
C LEU A 326 -22.03 -1.88 12.56
N LYS A 327 -23.06 -1.06 12.43
CA LYS A 327 -23.04 0.34 12.88
C LYS A 327 -22.77 0.45 14.38
N LYS A 328 -23.47 -0.34 15.22
CA LYS A 328 -23.23 -0.38 16.67
C LYS A 328 -21.78 -0.73 17.00
N ARG A 329 -21.17 -1.69 16.29
CA ARG A 329 -19.75 -2.05 16.47
C ARG A 329 -18.83 -0.86 16.15
N THR A 330 -19.06 -0.19 15.02
CA THR A 330 -18.28 1.00 14.63
C THR A 330 -18.46 2.16 15.61
N PHE A 331 -19.69 2.38 16.09
CA PHE A 331 -19.99 3.48 17.01
C PHE A 331 -19.45 3.28 18.42
N ARG A 332 -19.12 2.05 18.83
CA ARG A 332 -18.32 1.83 20.05
C ARG A 332 -16.93 2.43 19.92
N ILE A 333 -16.31 2.37 18.74
CA ILE A 333 -15.02 3.02 18.48
C ILE A 333 -15.16 4.54 18.53
N VAL A 334 -16.28 5.09 17.99
CA VAL A 334 -16.57 6.52 18.08
C VAL A 334 -16.74 6.96 19.54
N ALA A 335 -17.49 6.19 20.33
CA ALA A 335 -17.70 6.47 21.74
C ALA A 335 -16.39 6.43 22.55
N ASP A 336 -15.58 5.39 22.31
CA ASP A 336 -14.30 5.20 22.99
C ASP A 336 -13.31 6.33 22.68
N GLN A 337 -13.14 6.68 21.39
CA GLN A 337 -12.16 7.67 20.97
C GLN A 337 -12.61 9.14 21.13
N CYS A 338 -13.90 9.41 21.01
CA CYS A 338 -14.42 10.78 20.91
C CYS A 338 -15.43 11.14 22.01
N GLY A 339 -15.83 10.21 22.88
CA GLY A 339 -16.87 10.44 23.90
C GLY A 339 -18.25 10.74 23.30
N LYS A 340 -18.53 10.32 22.05
CA LYS A 340 -19.77 10.65 21.33
C LYS A 340 -20.64 9.42 21.13
N LEU A 341 -21.93 9.56 21.35
CA LEU A 341 -22.91 8.49 21.17
C LEU A 341 -23.63 8.65 19.83
N PHE A 342 -23.24 7.84 18.84
CA PHE A 342 -23.89 7.80 17.55
C PHE A 342 -25.08 6.82 17.55
N ASN A 343 -26.13 7.16 16.80
CA ASN A 343 -27.35 6.38 16.70
C ASN A 343 -27.32 5.47 15.46
N PRO A 344 -27.44 4.12 15.60
CA PRO A 344 -27.37 3.20 14.46
C PRO A 344 -28.56 3.32 13.48
N HIS A 345 -29.60 4.04 13.84
CA HIS A 345 -30.74 4.34 12.95
C HIS A 345 -30.56 5.62 12.12
N VAL A 346 -29.54 6.42 12.42
CA VAL A 346 -29.25 7.68 11.72
C VAL A 346 -28.32 7.42 10.54
N PHE A 347 -28.60 8.07 9.41
CA PHE A 347 -27.79 7.98 8.20
C PHE A 347 -26.34 8.42 8.47
N THR A 348 -25.39 7.56 8.11
CA THR A 348 -23.98 7.72 8.48
C THR A 348 -23.09 7.78 7.25
N MET A 349 -22.43 8.92 7.09
CA MET A 349 -21.40 9.13 6.07
C MET A 349 -20.02 8.90 6.66
N VAL A 350 -19.10 8.33 5.86
CA VAL A 350 -17.71 8.15 6.24
C VAL A 350 -16.79 8.70 5.15
N TRP A 351 -15.84 9.54 5.55
CA TRP A 351 -14.66 9.87 4.77
C TRP A 351 -13.46 9.23 5.45
N ALA A 352 -12.86 8.18 4.87
CA ALA A 352 -11.74 7.49 5.50
C ALA A 352 -10.70 7.04 4.48
N ARG A 353 -9.55 7.71 4.49
CA ARG A 353 -8.45 7.51 3.56
C ARG A 353 -7.20 8.27 4.01
N ARG A 354 -6.04 8.08 3.36
CA ARG A 354 -4.85 8.89 3.62
C ARG A 354 -5.19 10.37 3.45
N PHE A 355 -4.82 11.19 4.44
CA PHE A 355 -4.89 12.65 4.29
C PHE A 355 -3.80 13.09 3.32
N ALA A 356 -4.19 13.75 2.25
CA ALA A 356 -3.35 14.41 1.27
C ALA A 356 -4.20 15.48 0.59
N GLY A 357 -3.63 16.61 0.21
CA GLY A 357 -4.36 17.77 -0.29
C GLY A 357 -5.33 17.46 -1.43
N TYR A 358 -4.94 16.62 -2.40
CA TYR A 358 -5.79 16.26 -3.53
C TYR A 358 -7.01 15.40 -3.15
N LYS A 359 -7.01 14.76 -1.97
CA LYS A 359 -8.14 13.94 -1.48
C LYS A 359 -9.24 14.76 -0.81
N ARG A 360 -8.98 16.02 -0.52
CA ARG A 360 -9.93 17.04 -0.07
C ARG A 360 -10.78 16.58 1.12
N ALA A 361 -10.14 16.21 2.24
CA ALA A 361 -10.83 15.76 3.45
C ALA A 361 -11.81 16.81 4.01
N ASP A 362 -11.47 18.07 3.87
CA ASP A 362 -12.19 19.25 4.35
C ASP A 362 -13.25 19.81 3.37
N LEU A 363 -13.45 19.15 2.21
CA LEU A 363 -14.34 19.69 1.16
C LEU A 363 -15.74 20.04 1.65
N LEU A 364 -16.32 19.21 2.52
CA LEU A 364 -17.67 19.46 3.06
C LEU A 364 -17.71 20.70 3.97
N LEU A 365 -16.58 21.09 4.55
CA LEU A 365 -16.46 22.22 5.48
C LEU A 365 -16.09 23.54 4.76
N GLN A 366 -15.90 23.52 3.45
CA GLN A 366 -15.66 24.75 2.67
C GLN A 366 -16.88 25.69 2.71
N ASP A 367 -18.11 25.13 2.84
CA ASP A 367 -19.34 25.85 3.12
C ASP A 367 -19.82 25.46 4.54
N LYS A 368 -19.32 26.17 5.54
CA LYS A 368 -19.61 25.88 6.95
C LYS A 368 -21.09 25.99 7.30
N GLU A 369 -21.80 26.97 6.74
CA GLU A 369 -23.22 27.15 7.01
C GLU A 369 -24.06 25.99 6.46
N ARG A 370 -23.77 25.59 5.23
CA ARG A 370 -24.43 24.44 4.60
C ARG A 370 -24.10 23.15 5.33
N PHE A 371 -22.88 22.99 5.77
CA PHE A 371 -22.45 21.83 6.56
C PHE A 371 -23.16 21.77 7.92
N ALA A 372 -23.25 22.90 8.64
CA ALA A 372 -24.00 22.97 9.88
C ALA A 372 -25.48 22.65 9.69
N ARG A 373 -26.14 23.25 8.68
CA ARG A 373 -27.54 22.93 8.34
C ARG A 373 -27.76 21.46 8.02
N LEU A 374 -26.77 20.79 7.37
CA LEU A 374 -26.85 19.36 7.11
C LEU A 374 -26.83 18.54 8.40
N LEU A 375 -25.93 18.88 9.33
CA LEU A 375 -25.78 18.17 10.61
C LEU A 375 -26.91 18.44 11.59
N GLU A 376 -27.54 19.62 11.54
CA GLU A 376 -28.64 20.06 12.42
C GLU A 376 -30.02 19.65 11.91
N ASN A 377 -30.10 19.02 10.71
CA ASN A 377 -31.38 18.65 10.12
C ASN A 377 -32.09 17.58 10.96
N SER A 378 -33.18 17.95 11.63
CA SER A 378 -33.94 17.03 12.49
C SER A 378 -34.86 16.09 11.70
N LYS A 379 -35.29 16.48 10.49
CA LYS A 379 -36.13 15.63 9.63
C LYS A 379 -35.35 14.50 8.97
N TYR A 380 -34.11 14.80 8.58
CA TYR A 380 -33.20 13.84 7.94
C TYR A 380 -31.84 13.89 8.67
N PRO A 381 -31.77 13.31 9.87
CA PRO A 381 -30.56 13.41 10.67
C PRO A 381 -29.39 12.65 10.02
N VAL A 382 -28.22 13.27 10.07
CA VAL A 382 -26.99 12.75 9.48
C VAL A 382 -25.88 12.69 10.53
N GLN A 383 -25.05 11.68 10.46
CA GLN A 383 -23.80 11.54 11.21
C GLN A 383 -22.64 11.40 10.25
N ILE A 384 -21.48 11.94 10.62
CA ILE A 384 -20.28 11.85 9.79
C ILE A 384 -19.06 11.43 10.60
N ILE A 385 -18.27 10.53 10.00
CA ILE A 385 -17.00 10.07 10.57
C ILE A 385 -15.87 10.36 9.57
N PHE A 386 -14.84 11.02 10.06
CA PHE A 386 -13.56 11.18 9.36
C PHE A 386 -12.52 10.27 9.98
N ALA A 387 -11.68 9.63 9.15
CA ALA A 387 -10.56 8.84 9.61
C ALA A 387 -9.44 8.83 8.56
N GLY A 388 -8.21 8.60 8.98
CA GLY A 388 -7.10 8.48 8.04
C GLY A 388 -5.78 8.86 8.65
N LYS A 389 -4.71 8.51 7.94
CA LYS A 389 -3.33 8.85 8.34
C LYS A 389 -2.76 9.88 7.36
N PRO A 390 -2.41 11.11 7.78
CA PRO A 390 -1.51 11.97 7.01
C PRO A 390 -0.09 11.36 6.98
N TYR A 391 0.71 11.72 5.99
CA TYR A 391 2.15 11.42 6.05
C TYR A 391 2.76 12.24 7.21
N PRO A 392 3.61 11.66 8.07
CA PRO A 392 4.04 12.32 9.30
C PRO A 392 4.90 13.58 9.10
N MET A 393 5.40 13.82 7.88
CA MET A 393 6.10 15.05 7.51
C MET A 393 5.25 15.98 6.61
N ASP A 394 4.00 15.62 6.31
CA ASP A 394 3.06 16.48 5.59
C ASP A 394 2.28 17.34 6.60
N TYR A 395 2.89 18.44 6.99
CA TYR A 395 2.32 19.38 7.98
C TYR A 395 0.99 19.98 7.51
N SER A 396 0.78 20.14 6.21
CA SER A 396 -0.49 20.61 5.66
C SER A 396 -1.60 19.58 5.86
N ALA A 397 -1.32 18.31 5.59
CA ALA A 397 -2.28 17.23 5.83
C ALA A 397 -2.55 17.01 7.33
N ILE A 398 -1.52 17.17 8.18
CA ILE A 398 -1.67 17.14 9.65
C ILE A 398 -2.55 18.32 10.12
N SER A 399 -2.32 19.52 9.60
CA SER A 399 -3.15 20.70 9.89
C SER A 399 -4.61 20.47 9.49
N THR A 400 -4.87 19.89 8.32
CA THR A 400 -6.22 19.53 7.88
C THR A 400 -6.87 18.51 8.83
N PHE A 401 -6.13 17.50 9.28
CA PHE A 401 -6.63 16.55 10.28
C PHE A 401 -7.01 17.25 11.60
N ASN A 402 -6.11 18.09 12.11
CA ASN A 402 -6.32 18.83 13.36
C ASN A 402 -7.47 19.82 13.26
N TYR A 403 -7.64 20.48 12.11
CA TYR A 403 -8.79 21.32 11.82
C TYR A 403 -10.12 20.55 11.90
N LEU A 404 -10.19 19.35 11.33
CA LEU A 404 -11.39 18.51 11.45
C LEU A 404 -11.65 18.07 12.90
N VAL A 405 -10.59 17.80 13.67
CA VAL A 405 -10.71 17.50 15.11
C VAL A 405 -11.33 18.69 15.84
N GLU A 406 -10.86 19.91 15.60
CA GLU A 406 -11.39 21.12 16.23
C GLU A 406 -12.85 21.38 15.86
N GLU A 407 -13.19 21.32 14.56
CA GLU A 407 -14.58 21.47 14.12
C GLU A 407 -15.50 20.39 14.72
N SER A 408 -14.97 19.17 14.91
CA SER A 408 -15.77 18.09 15.51
C SER A 408 -16.20 18.38 16.95
N LYS A 409 -15.52 19.25 17.69
CA LYS A 409 -15.90 19.64 19.06
C LYS A 409 -17.25 20.36 19.08
N ASN A 410 -17.57 21.10 18.00
CA ASN A 410 -18.79 21.87 17.87
C ASN A 410 -20.02 21.04 17.44
N HIS A 411 -19.83 19.80 16.98
CA HIS A 411 -20.88 18.97 16.41
C HIS A 411 -20.94 17.59 17.08
N LYS A 412 -22.04 17.28 17.80
CA LYS A 412 -22.23 15.99 18.50
C LYS A 412 -22.31 14.78 17.55
N ASN A 413 -22.65 14.99 16.29
CA ASN A 413 -22.82 13.98 15.23
C ASN A 413 -21.68 13.99 14.20
N MET A 414 -20.53 14.59 14.51
CA MET A 414 -19.29 14.54 13.75
C MET A 414 -18.19 13.93 14.63
N ALA A 415 -17.46 12.96 14.09
CA ALA A 415 -16.33 12.32 14.77
C ALA A 415 -15.10 12.25 13.86
N VAL A 416 -13.92 12.38 14.46
CA VAL A 416 -12.62 12.17 13.78
C VAL A 416 -11.86 11.09 14.52
N LEU A 417 -11.52 9.99 13.83
CA LEU A 417 -10.90 8.82 14.44
C LEU A 417 -9.42 8.72 14.07
N THR A 418 -8.63 8.24 15.03
CA THR A 418 -7.23 7.83 14.84
C THR A 418 -7.11 6.32 14.68
N GLY A 419 -5.90 5.82 14.37
CA GLY A 419 -5.66 4.38 14.19
C GLY A 419 -6.25 3.82 12.90
N TYR A 420 -6.28 4.64 11.82
CA TYR A 420 -6.77 4.20 10.53
C TYR A 420 -5.84 3.13 9.93
N GLU A 421 -6.23 1.90 10.17
CA GLU A 421 -5.55 0.67 9.74
C GLU A 421 -6.61 -0.34 9.27
N LEU A 422 -6.20 -1.59 8.97
CA LEU A 422 -7.10 -2.63 8.43
C LEU A 422 -8.38 -2.80 9.24
N SER A 423 -8.26 -2.95 10.58
CA SER A 423 -9.41 -3.20 11.45
C SER A 423 -10.41 -2.04 11.45
N LEU A 424 -9.92 -0.81 11.63
CA LEU A 424 -10.77 0.38 11.61
C LEU A 424 -11.34 0.61 10.21
N SER A 425 -10.53 0.48 9.15
CA SER A 425 -10.99 0.61 7.77
C SER A 425 -12.13 -0.36 7.45
N LYS A 426 -11.97 -1.63 7.84
CA LYS A 426 -13.01 -2.65 7.67
C LYS A 426 -14.28 -2.32 8.46
N SER A 427 -14.14 -1.92 9.73
CA SER A 427 -15.28 -1.53 10.57
C SER A 427 -16.04 -0.35 9.99
N LEU A 428 -15.33 0.68 9.53
CA LEU A 428 -15.92 1.88 8.92
C LEU A 428 -16.66 1.55 7.62
N LYS A 429 -16.09 0.72 6.74
CA LYS A 429 -16.74 0.27 5.50
C LYS A 429 -18.04 -0.47 5.79
N GLN A 430 -18.01 -1.38 6.74
CA GLN A 430 -19.18 -2.20 7.10
C GLN A 430 -20.25 -1.41 7.85
N GLY A 431 -19.84 -0.42 8.65
CA GLY A 431 -20.73 0.38 9.51
C GLY A 431 -21.22 1.69 8.91
N SER A 432 -20.86 2.06 7.68
CA SER A 432 -21.33 3.28 7.02
C SER A 432 -22.47 3.01 6.05
N ASP A 433 -23.30 4.04 5.78
CA ASP A 433 -24.34 4.01 4.75
C ASP A 433 -23.81 4.62 3.44
N VAL A 434 -22.93 5.62 3.53
CA VAL A 434 -22.24 6.24 2.39
C VAL A 434 -20.76 6.40 2.67
N TRP A 435 -19.95 6.10 1.66
CA TRP A 435 -18.52 6.32 1.65
C TRP A 435 -18.17 7.47 0.73
N LEU A 436 -17.61 8.54 1.30
CA LEU A 436 -17.24 9.73 0.54
C LEU A 436 -15.89 9.54 -0.15
N ASN A 437 -15.88 9.70 -1.47
CA ASN A 437 -14.69 9.58 -2.30
C ASN A 437 -14.63 10.76 -3.29
N ASN A 438 -13.92 11.82 -2.92
CA ASN A 438 -13.94 13.12 -3.58
C ASN A 438 -12.55 13.66 -3.95
N PRO A 439 -11.65 12.85 -4.55
CA PRO A 439 -10.34 13.34 -4.98
C PRO A 439 -10.46 14.33 -6.14
N ARG A 440 -9.39 15.10 -6.37
CA ARG A 440 -9.25 15.88 -7.61
C ARG A 440 -8.93 14.96 -8.77
N VAL A 441 -9.67 15.05 -9.85
CA VAL A 441 -9.38 14.35 -11.11
C VAL A 441 -8.21 15.09 -11.82
N PRO A 442 -7.24 14.38 -12.41
CA PRO A 442 -7.06 12.93 -12.50
C PRO A 442 -6.15 12.33 -11.42
N ARG A 443 -5.89 13.03 -10.32
CA ARG A 443 -4.86 12.70 -9.29
C ARG A 443 -5.07 11.41 -8.51
N GLU A 444 -6.19 10.71 -8.69
CA GLU A 444 -6.45 9.40 -8.07
C GLU A 444 -6.46 8.30 -9.12
N ALA A 445 -5.47 7.42 -9.10
CA ALA A 445 -5.32 6.35 -10.09
C ALA A 445 -6.47 5.31 -10.04
N SER A 446 -6.87 4.86 -8.84
CA SER A 446 -8.00 3.92 -8.70
C SER A 446 -8.80 4.08 -7.40
N GLY A 447 -8.21 4.65 -6.36
CA GLY A 447 -8.89 4.86 -5.07
C GLY A 447 -9.31 3.57 -4.38
N THR A 448 -8.34 2.76 -3.90
CA THR A 448 -8.60 1.46 -3.24
C THR A 448 -9.61 1.52 -2.10
N SER A 449 -9.79 2.67 -1.44
CA SER A 449 -10.79 2.86 -0.39
C SER A 449 -12.24 2.74 -0.88
N GLY A 450 -12.50 3.01 -2.17
CA GLY A 450 -13.85 2.94 -2.78
C GLY A 450 -14.14 1.66 -3.56
N ILE A 451 -13.16 0.78 -3.75
CA ILE A 451 -13.30 -0.43 -4.60
C ILE A 451 -14.32 -1.42 -4.00
N ASP A 452 -14.44 -1.45 -2.69
CA ASP A 452 -15.24 -2.42 -1.95
C ASP A 452 -16.76 -2.11 -1.93
N ARG A 453 -17.22 -1.25 -2.82
CA ARG A 453 -18.62 -0.81 -2.91
C ARG A 453 -19.62 -1.95 -2.99
N LYS A 454 -19.32 -3.02 -3.74
CA LYS A 454 -20.23 -4.13 -3.95
C LYS A 454 -20.37 -5.03 -2.72
N SER A 455 -19.29 -5.24 -1.97
CA SER A 455 -19.26 -6.13 -0.81
C SER A 455 -19.88 -5.53 0.45
N THR A 456 -20.05 -4.20 0.51
CA THR A 456 -20.59 -3.49 1.67
C THR A 456 -21.88 -2.72 1.38
N ARG A 457 -22.38 -2.76 0.14
CA ARG A 457 -23.53 -1.96 -0.36
C ARG A 457 -23.40 -0.47 -0.04
N LEU A 458 -22.19 0.06 -0.09
CA LEU A 458 -21.94 1.49 0.05
C LEU A 458 -22.26 2.21 -1.26
N ASN A 459 -23.10 3.22 -1.20
CA ASN A 459 -23.16 4.22 -2.26
C ASN A 459 -21.90 5.09 -2.16
N SER A 460 -20.90 4.81 -2.98
CA SER A 460 -19.82 5.75 -3.15
C SER A 460 -20.28 6.84 -4.09
N SER A 461 -20.42 8.07 -3.60
CA SER A 461 -20.56 9.21 -4.48
C SER A 461 -19.20 9.47 -5.13
N HIS A 462 -18.95 8.89 -6.31
CA HIS A 462 -18.08 9.52 -7.27
C HIS A 462 -18.89 10.70 -7.80
N ILE A 463 -18.63 11.89 -7.31
CA ILE A 463 -19.08 13.10 -7.96
C ILE A 463 -18.08 13.34 -9.09
N PRO A 464 -18.42 13.08 -10.36
CA PRO A 464 -17.70 13.64 -11.46
C PRO A 464 -17.97 15.13 -11.38
N LEU A 465 -17.04 15.91 -10.90
CA LEU A 465 -17.04 17.34 -11.06
C LEU A 465 -16.54 17.59 -12.47
N SER A 466 -17.49 17.87 -13.37
CA SER A 466 -17.23 18.58 -14.62
C SER A 466 -16.51 19.89 -14.34
#